data_50a8f8bd21df3626344e5ea9109113f2
#
_entry.id   50a8f8bd21df3626344e5ea9109113f2
#
_cell.length_a   1.000
_cell.length_b   1.000
_cell.length_c   1.000
_cell.angle_alpha   90.00
_cell.angle_beta   90.00
_cell.angle_gamma   90.00
#
_symmetry.space_group_name_H-M   'P 1'
#
loop_
_entity.id
_entity.type
_entity.pdbx_description
1 polymer ?
#
loop_
_entity_poly.entity_id
_entity_poly.type
_entity_poly.pdbx_seq_one_letter_code
_entity_poly.pdbx_strand_id
1 'polypeptide(L)'
;MTDFFTKEAAQGYDARNIKLAAISAHLHFLLSLLLQALPLHARILCVGVGTGAEILALAEQYPGWRFTGVDPSAHMLEVCQRNLMRARIADRCELITGTVQDLPEGESYDAALSILVAHFVPRPARLDFFQNMVARLRPGGVLVNAEISGDLDAPDFGEVLKDWSEVQKLRGATPESLAALPTMMRDKLAVLPPQETEALLRQSGLAMPIHFMQSFMIHGWHGRKA
;
A
#
# COMPACT_ATOMS: atom_id res chain seq x y z
N MET A 1 18.33 -3.89 1.05
CA MET A 1 16.90 -4.27 1.19
C MET A 1 16.83 -5.77 1.06
N THR A 2 16.34 -6.48 2.08
CA THR A 2 16.09 -7.93 1.98
C THR A 2 15.07 -8.12 0.87
N ASP A 3 15.38 -8.96 -0.11
CA ASP A 3 14.46 -9.24 -1.22
C ASP A 3 13.28 -10.07 -0.69
N PHE A 4 12.24 -9.39 -0.22
CA PHE A 4 11.02 -10.03 0.27
C PHE A 4 10.21 -10.69 -0.86
N PHE A 5 10.48 -10.29 -2.11
CA PHE A 5 9.70 -10.67 -3.26
C PHE A 5 10.58 -11.34 -4.32
N THR A 6 11.02 -12.59 -3.99
CA THR A 6 11.66 -13.46 -5.00
C THR A 6 10.71 -13.75 -6.15
N LYS A 7 11.22 -14.30 -7.24
CA LYS A 7 10.41 -14.67 -8.41
C LYS A 7 9.25 -15.61 -8.04
N GLU A 8 9.53 -16.63 -7.22
CA GLU A 8 8.53 -17.60 -6.73
C GLU A 8 7.50 -16.92 -5.83
N ALA A 9 7.96 -16.03 -4.93
CA ALA A 9 7.09 -15.26 -4.05
C ALA A 9 6.14 -14.36 -4.84
N ALA A 10 6.63 -13.68 -5.87
CA ALA A 10 5.84 -12.81 -6.74
C ALA A 10 4.81 -13.61 -7.56
N GLN A 11 5.21 -14.75 -8.15
CA GLN A 11 4.30 -15.59 -8.94
C GLN A 11 3.15 -16.18 -8.12
N GLY A 12 3.39 -16.53 -6.84
CA GLY A 12 2.37 -17.08 -5.95
C GLY A 12 1.61 -16.02 -5.15
N TYR A 13 1.93 -14.73 -5.31
CA TYR A 13 1.41 -13.66 -4.44
C TYR A 13 -0.11 -13.55 -4.50
N ASP A 14 -0.69 -13.45 -5.69
CA ASP A 14 -2.14 -13.29 -5.88
C ASP A 14 -2.90 -14.52 -5.35
N ALA A 15 -2.40 -15.72 -5.63
CA ALA A 15 -3.02 -16.97 -5.17
C ALA A 15 -3.04 -17.09 -3.62
N ARG A 16 -1.97 -16.63 -2.94
CA ARG A 16 -1.93 -16.60 -1.48
C ARG A 16 -2.90 -15.58 -0.88
N ASN A 17 -3.09 -14.45 -1.55
CA ASN A 17 -3.93 -13.36 -1.05
C ASN A 17 -5.41 -13.53 -1.40
N ILE A 18 -5.79 -14.43 -2.31
CA ILE A 18 -7.18 -14.66 -2.71
C ILE A 18 -8.09 -15.00 -1.53
N LYS A 19 -7.57 -15.64 -0.49
CA LYS A 19 -8.32 -15.96 0.72
C LYS A 19 -8.63 -14.74 1.60
N LEU A 20 -7.94 -13.63 1.37
CA LEU A 20 -8.20 -12.33 1.98
C LEU A 20 -8.96 -11.39 1.03
N ALA A 21 -9.55 -11.92 -0.03
CA ALA A 21 -10.25 -11.13 -1.05
C ALA A 21 -11.33 -10.22 -0.46
N ALA A 22 -12.02 -10.64 0.61
CA ALA A 22 -13.03 -9.80 1.28
C ALA A 22 -12.42 -8.53 1.89
N ILE A 23 -11.23 -8.62 2.52
CA ILE A 23 -10.52 -7.46 3.08
C ILE A 23 -10.02 -6.55 1.95
N SER A 24 -9.42 -7.14 0.91
CA SER A 24 -8.94 -6.38 -0.25
C SER A 24 -10.09 -5.71 -1.01
N ALA A 25 -11.20 -6.41 -1.23
CA ALA A 25 -12.38 -5.85 -1.89
C ALA A 25 -13.00 -4.70 -1.08
N HIS A 26 -13.06 -4.83 0.25
CA HIS A 26 -13.50 -3.74 1.12
C HIS A 26 -12.57 -2.52 1.00
N LEU A 27 -11.25 -2.72 1.06
CA LEU A 27 -10.28 -1.63 0.88
C LEU A 27 -10.43 -0.96 -0.49
N HIS A 28 -10.53 -1.74 -1.58
CA HIS A 28 -10.71 -1.20 -2.94
C HIS A 28 -12.03 -0.42 -3.09
N PHE A 29 -13.12 -0.90 -2.47
CA PHE A 29 -14.38 -0.16 -2.41
C PHE A 29 -14.21 1.19 -1.71
N LEU A 30 -13.56 1.23 -0.53
CA LEU A 30 -13.29 2.47 0.18
C LEU A 30 -12.36 3.40 -0.62
N LEU A 31 -11.31 2.87 -1.27
CA LEU A 31 -10.45 3.66 -2.18
C LEU A 31 -11.29 4.34 -3.27
N SER A 32 -12.22 3.62 -3.89
CA SER A 32 -13.06 4.22 -4.94
C SER A 32 -13.92 5.37 -4.41
N LEU A 33 -14.47 5.25 -3.20
CA LEU A 33 -15.26 6.33 -2.58
C LEU A 33 -14.39 7.55 -2.22
N LEU A 34 -13.19 7.32 -1.67
CA LEU A 34 -12.28 8.40 -1.30
C LEU A 34 -11.80 9.21 -2.51
N LEU A 35 -11.69 8.55 -3.65
CA LEU A 35 -11.14 9.13 -4.88
C LEU A 35 -12.22 9.57 -5.88
N GLN A 36 -13.51 9.34 -5.63
CA GLN A 36 -14.60 9.60 -6.57
C GLN A 36 -14.71 11.06 -7.05
N ALA A 37 -14.21 12.01 -6.25
CA ALA A 37 -14.24 13.43 -6.59
C ALA A 37 -13.05 13.89 -7.45
N LEU A 38 -12.14 12.98 -7.83
CA LEU A 38 -11.02 13.30 -8.70
C LEU A 38 -11.48 13.56 -10.15
N PRO A 39 -10.68 14.32 -10.94
CA PRO A 39 -11.01 14.60 -12.34
C PRO A 39 -11.24 13.33 -13.18
N LEU A 40 -12.03 13.44 -14.24
CA LEU A 40 -12.33 12.37 -15.19
C LEU A 40 -11.05 11.74 -15.79
N HIS A 41 -10.00 12.51 -15.97
CA HIS A 41 -8.70 12.08 -16.48
C HIS A 41 -7.60 12.20 -15.42
N ALA A 42 -7.88 11.74 -14.19
CA ALA A 42 -6.93 11.81 -13.10
C ALA A 42 -5.67 10.96 -13.36
N ARG A 43 -4.55 11.42 -12.82
CA ARG A 43 -3.27 10.71 -12.81
C ARG A 43 -3.01 10.17 -11.40
N ILE A 44 -2.88 8.87 -11.27
CA ILE A 44 -2.73 8.16 -10.00
C ILE A 44 -1.31 7.57 -9.91
N LEU A 45 -0.61 7.89 -8.83
CA LEU A 45 0.66 7.28 -8.47
C LEU A 45 0.40 6.11 -7.52
N CYS A 46 0.87 4.91 -7.87
CA CYS A 46 0.80 3.71 -7.02
C CYS A 46 2.23 3.34 -6.59
N VAL A 47 2.58 3.62 -5.33
CA VAL A 47 3.91 3.34 -4.76
C VAL A 47 3.91 1.98 -4.10
N GLY A 48 4.86 1.11 -4.48
CA GLY A 48 4.88 -0.30 -4.14
C GLY A 48 3.71 -1.04 -4.79
N VAL A 49 3.52 -0.81 -6.10
CA VAL A 49 2.35 -1.27 -6.86
C VAL A 49 2.18 -2.79 -6.86
N GLY A 50 3.21 -3.54 -6.53
CA GLY A 50 3.17 -4.99 -6.46
C GLY A 50 2.65 -5.64 -7.75
N THR A 51 1.58 -6.42 -7.64
CA THR A 51 0.94 -7.09 -8.77
C THR A 51 -0.14 -6.26 -9.47
N GLY A 52 -0.38 -5.01 -9.00
CA GLY A 52 -1.30 -4.04 -9.62
C GLY A 52 -2.76 -4.16 -9.21
N ALA A 53 -3.06 -4.75 -8.06
CA ALA A 53 -4.43 -4.99 -7.60
C ALA A 53 -5.27 -3.70 -7.51
N GLU A 54 -4.70 -2.61 -6.97
CA GLU A 54 -5.37 -1.31 -6.84
C GLU A 54 -5.61 -0.68 -8.22
N ILE A 55 -4.63 -0.79 -9.13
CA ILE A 55 -4.80 -0.30 -10.51
C ILE A 55 -5.95 -1.02 -11.19
N LEU A 56 -6.01 -2.36 -11.10
CA LEU A 56 -7.09 -3.14 -11.69
C LEU A 56 -8.46 -2.72 -11.17
N ALA A 57 -8.60 -2.61 -9.85
CA ALA A 57 -9.86 -2.23 -9.22
C ALA A 57 -10.32 -0.81 -9.60
N LEU A 58 -9.40 0.17 -9.61
CA LEU A 58 -9.73 1.56 -9.94
C LEU A 58 -9.93 1.77 -11.44
N ALA A 59 -9.15 1.10 -12.29
CA ALA A 59 -9.25 1.24 -13.74
C ALA A 59 -10.56 0.69 -14.32
N GLU A 60 -11.17 -0.28 -13.66
CA GLU A 60 -12.49 -0.80 -14.01
C GLU A 60 -13.58 0.26 -13.80
N GLN A 61 -13.52 1.00 -12.67
CA GLN A 61 -14.50 2.02 -12.32
C GLN A 61 -14.26 3.37 -13.01
N TYR A 62 -13.00 3.70 -13.30
CA TYR A 62 -12.57 5.00 -13.83
C TYR A 62 -11.80 4.82 -15.15
N PRO A 63 -12.51 4.66 -16.28
CA PRO A 63 -11.88 4.36 -17.57
C PRO A 63 -10.99 5.47 -18.13
N GLY A 64 -11.15 6.71 -17.66
CA GLY A 64 -10.34 7.85 -18.07
C GLY A 64 -9.04 8.03 -17.28
N TRP A 65 -8.84 7.31 -16.18
CA TRP A 65 -7.67 7.49 -15.33
C TRP A 65 -6.41 6.84 -15.91
N ARG A 66 -5.26 7.47 -15.62
CA ARG A 66 -3.93 6.96 -15.95
C ARG A 66 -3.16 6.67 -14.68
N PHE A 67 -2.33 5.64 -14.72
CA PHE A 67 -1.61 5.13 -13.56
C PHE A 67 -0.11 5.11 -13.82
N THR A 68 0.67 5.50 -12.80
CA THR A 68 2.11 5.24 -12.73
C THR A 68 2.34 4.33 -11.53
N GLY A 69 2.81 3.11 -11.78
CA GLY A 69 3.18 2.15 -10.74
C GLY A 69 4.68 2.10 -10.56
N VAL A 70 5.16 2.27 -9.32
CA VAL A 70 6.57 2.10 -8.98
C VAL A 70 6.75 0.99 -7.95
N ASP A 71 7.70 0.09 -8.16
CA ASP A 71 8.03 -1.01 -7.24
C ASP A 71 9.51 -1.38 -7.39
N PRO A 72 10.25 -1.58 -6.28
CA PRO A 72 11.65 -1.99 -6.36
C PRO A 72 11.84 -3.43 -6.88
N SER A 73 10.79 -4.28 -6.84
CA SER A 73 10.85 -5.66 -7.32
C SER A 73 10.45 -5.75 -8.79
N ALA A 74 11.42 -5.97 -9.66
CA ALA A 74 11.16 -6.24 -11.09
C ALA A 74 10.25 -7.47 -11.28
N HIS A 75 10.33 -8.49 -10.41
CA HIS A 75 9.48 -9.66 -10.47
C HIS A 75 8.00 -9.36 -10.18
N MET A 76 7.73 -8.44 -9.24
CA MET A 76 6.37 -7.96 -8.98
C MET A 76 5.84 -7.19 -10.20
N LEU A 77 6.65 -6.32 -10.79
CA LEU A 77 6.27 -5.57 -11.99
C LEU A 77 6.03 -6.45 -13.22
N GLU A 78 6.77 -7.55 -13.38
CA GLU A 78 6.48 -8.56 -14.43
C GLU A 78 5.09 -9.18 -14.25
N VAL A 79 4.68 -9.48 -13.01
CA VAL A 79 3.33 -9.98 -12.71
C VAL A 79 2.30 -8.88 -12.97
N CYS A 80 2.55 -7.67 -12.48
CA CYS A 80 1.71 -6.49 -12.71
C CYS A 80 1.45 -6.29 -14.21
N GLN A 81 2.50 -6.22 -15.02
CA GLN A 81 2.39 -6.04 -16.46
C GLN A 81 1.50 -7.10 -17.12
N ARG A 82 1.67 -8.39 -16.74
CA ARG A 82 0.80 -9.47 -17.26
C ARG A 82 -0.66 -9.27 -16.85
N ASN A 83 -0.91 -8.85 -15.61
CA ASN A 83 -2.27 -8.60 -15.12
C ASN A 83 -2.93 -7.43 -15.86
N LEU A 84 -2.20 -6.32 -16.06
CA LEU A 84 -2.68 -5.15 -16.81
C LEU A 84 -2.97 -5.48 -18.28
N MET A 85 -2.12 -6.30 -18.93
CA MET A 85 -2.35 -6.78 -20.31
C MET A 85 -3.59 -7.65 -20.40
N ARG A 86 -3.81 -8.59 -19.46
CA ARG A 86 -5.02 -9.42 -19.41
C ARG A 86 -6.29 -8.58 -19.24
N ALA A 87 -6.22 -7.53 -18.43
CA ALA A 87 -7.31 -6.58 -18.21
C ALA A 87 -7.48 -5.57 -19.37
N ARG A 88 -6.57 -5.54 -20.35
CA ARG A 88 -6.58 -4.62 -21.50
C ARG A 88 -6.51 -3.13 -21.09
N ILE A 89 -5.71 -2.83 -20.05
CA ILE A 89 -5.50 -1.47 -19.54
C ILE A 89 -4.03 -1.05 -19.51
N ALA A 90 -3.13 -1.86 -20.07
CA ALA A 90 -1.70 -1.59 -20.06
C ALA A 90 -1.31 -0.27 -20.75
N ASP A 91 -2.08 0.20 -21.71
CA ASP A 91 -1.90 1.47 -22.43
C ASP A 91 -2.16 2.71 -21.56
N ARG A 92 -2.80 2.52 -20.41
CA ARG A 92 -3.07 3.58 -19.40
C ARG A 92 -2.11 3.53 -18.21
N CYS A 93 -1.15 2.60 -18.22
CA CYS A 93 -0.29 2.31 -17.08
C CYS A 93 1.18 2.40 -17.47
N GLU A 94 1.95 3.16 -16.70
CA GLU A 94 3.41 3.19 -16.77
C GLU A 94 3.97 2.46 -15.55
N LEU A 95 4.89 1.51 -15.75
CA LEU A 95 5.53 0.75 -14.67
C LEU A 95 7.02 1.09 -14.61
N ILE A 96 7.50 1.44 -13.43
CA ILE A 96 8.87 1.90 -13.18
C ILE A 96 9.49 1.03 -12.09
N THR A 97 10.64 0.40 -12.39
CA THR A 97 11.41 -0.32 -11.37
C THR A 97 12.19 0.69 -10.53
N GLY A 98 11.93 0.73 -9.23
CA GLY A 98 12.56 1.67 -8.31
C GLY A 98 11.67 2.01 -7.12
N THR A 99 12.01 3.08 -6.46
CA THR A 99 11.28 3.66 -5.32
C THR A 99 10.63 5.00 -5.71
N VAL A 100 9.84 5.57 -4.82
CA VAL A 100 9.22 6.87 -5.07
C VAL A 100 10.26 7.99 -5.28
N GLN A 101 11.45 7.87 -4.68
CA GLN A 101 12.54 8.83 -4.83
C GLN A 101 13.15 8.83 -6.24
N ASP A 102 13.07 7.70 -6.95
CA ASP A 102 13.61 7.56 -8.32
C ASP A 102 12.72 8.19 -9.40
N LEU A 103 11.50 8.59 -9.03
CA LEU A 103 10.58 9.26 -9.93
C LEU A 103 10.98 10.74 -10.13
N PRO A 104 10.69 11.32 -11.31
CA PRO A 104 10.88 12.74 -11.53
C PRO A 104 10.21 13.59 -10.45
N GLU A 105 10.85 14.69 -10.11
CA GLU A 105 10.26 15.72 -9.24
C GLU A 105 9.14 16.47 -9.95
N GLY A 106 8.23 17.05 -9.16
CA GLY A 106 7.14 17.89 -9.64
C GLY A 106 5.75 17.38 -9.34
N GLU A 107 4.82 18.30 -9.32
CA GLU A 107 3.42 18.08 -8.93
C GLU A 107 2.60 17.56 -10.12
N SER A 108 2.60 16.24 -10.30
CA SER A 108 2.05 15.59 -11.49
C SER A 108 0.80 14.74 -11.24
N TYR A 109 0.51 14.37 -9.97
CA TYR A 109 -0.51 13.39 -9.65
C TYR A 109 -1.68 14.00 -8.88
N ASP A 110 -2.89 13.54 -9.18
CA ASP A 110 -4.12 13.89 -8.48
C ASP A 110 -4.30 13.06 -7.20
N ALA A 111 -3.75 11.82 -7.20
CA ALA A 111 -3.65 11.00 -6.01
C ALA A 111 -2.36 10.17 -5.98
N ALA A 112 -1.92 9.82 -4.77
CA ALA A 112 -0.82 8.89 -4.51
C ALA A 112 -1.30 7.81 -3.53
N LEU A 113 -1.05 6.55 -3.87
CA LEU A 113 -1.46 5.37 -3.10
C LEU A 113 -0.23 4.63 -2.60
N SER A 114 -0.25 4.22 -1.32
CA SER A 114 0.68 3.28 -0.71
C SER A 114 -0.14 2.22 0.03
N ILE A 115 -0.38 1.08 -0.61
CA ILE A 115 -1.28 0.05 -0.11
C ILE A 115 -0.52 -1.19 0.30
N LEU A 116 -0.45 -1.44 1.60
CA LEU A 116 0.30 -2.53 2.24
C LEU A 116 1.81 -2.48 1.94
N VAL A 117 2.38 -1.28 1.89
CA VAL A 117 3.78 -1.03 1.54
C VAL A 117 4.57 -0.39 2.68
N ALA A 118 4.02 0.66 3.29
CA ALA A 118 4.79 1.53 4.19
C ALA A 118 5.46 0.76 5.34
N HIS A 119 4.89 -0.32 5.86
CA HIS A 119 5.50 -1.15 6.91
C HIS A 119 6.78 -1.89 6.49
N PHE A 120 7.12 -1.92 5.18
CA PHE A 120 8.42 -2.39 4.70
C PHE A 120 9.50 -1.29 4.68
N VAL A 121 9.08 -0.02 4.78
CA VAL A 121 10.02 1.11 4.80
C VAL A 121 10.60 1.26 6.21
N PRO A 122 11.93 1.26 6.38
CA PRO A 122 12.54 1.42 7.69
C PRO A 122 12.07 2.68 8.42
N ARG A 123 11.90 2.60 9.75
CA ARG A 123 11.36 3.68 10.59
C ARG A 123 12.03 5.04 10.34
N PRO A 124 13.37 5.15 10.24
CA PRO A 124 14.03 6.44 9.97
C PRO A 124 13.73 7.02 8.59
N ALA A 125 13.38 6.18 7.60
CA ALA A 125 13.08 6.61 6.22
C ALA A 125 11.58 6.85 5.98
N ARG A 126 10.70 6.58 6.96
CA ARG A 126 9.25 6.62 6.79
C ARG A 126 8.73 8.02 6.51
N LEU A 127 9.25 9.03 7.20
CA LEU A 127 8.85 10.43 6.95
C LEU A 127 9.23 10.86 5.53
N ASP A 128 10.48 10.61 5.12
CA ASP A 128 10.96 10.93 3.77
C ASP A 128 10.15 10.20 2.69
N PHE A 129 9.79 8.94 2.91
CA PHE A 129 8.90 8.19 2.01
C PHE A 129 7.56 8.90 1.78
N PHE A 130 6.88 9.33 2.84
CA PHE A 130 5.61 10.06 2.71
C PHE A 130 5.80 11.46 2.12
N GLN A 131 6.86 12.18 2.50
CA GLN A 131 7.18 13.51 1.93
C GLN A 131 7.41 13.41 0.42
N ASN A 132 8.11 12.40 -0.06
CA ASN A 132 8.32 12.17 -1.49
C ASN A 132 7.02 11.88 -2.24
N MET A 133 6.06 11.17 -1.63
CA MET A 133 4.74 10.98 -2.21
C MET A 133 3.95 12.28 -2.28
N VAL A 134 3.92 13.05 -1.17
CA VAL A 134 3.21 14.34 -1.09
C VAL A 134 3.80 15.37 -2.04
N ALA A 135 5.13 15.42 -2.18
CA ALA A 135 5.80 16.35 -3.10
C ALA A 135 5.32 16.18 -4.55
N ARG A 136 4.97 14.97 -4.95
CA ARG A 136 4.49 14.64 -6.30
C ARG A 136 3.00 14.86 -6.52
N LEU A 137 2.24 15.12 -5.46
CA LEU A 137 0.84 15.50 -5.56
C LEU A 137 0.68 16.94 -6.00
N ARG A 138 -0.35 17.21 -6.79
CA ARG A 138 -0.85 18.57 -7.05
C ARG A 138 -1.38 19.19 -5.76
N PRO A 139 -1.48 20.52 -5.66
CA PRO A 139 -2.18 21.18 -4.57
C PRO A 139 -3.59 20.60 -4.39
N GLY A 140 -3.95 20.21 -3.16
CA GLY A 140 -5.21 19.54 -2.86
C GLY A 140 -5.31 18.07 -3.29
N GLY A 141 -4.26 17.50 -3.90
CA GLY A 141 -4.17 16.09 -4.26
C GLY A 141 -4.29 15.17 -3.05
N VAL A 142 -4.73 13.95 -3.25
CA VAL A 142 -5.05 12.99 -2.19
C VAL A 142 -3.94 11.97 -2.01
N LEU A 143 -3.45 11.78 -0.78
CA LEU A 143 -2.66 10.61 -0.42
C LEU A 143 -3.55 9.61 0.32
N VAL A 144 -3.46 8.34 -0.06
CA VAL A 144 -4.05 7.22 0.68
C VAL A 144 -2.96 6.23 1.05
N ASN A 145 -2.84 5.93 2.33
CA ASN A 145 -1.93 4.91 2.86
C ASN A 145 -2.74 3.83 3.59
N ALA A 146 -2.44 2.56 3.30
CA ALA A 146 -2.88 1.45 4.12
C ALA A 146 -1.67 0.58 4.45
N GLU A 147 -1.53 0.19 5.71
CA GLU A 147 -0.37 -0.59 6.16
C GLU A 147 -0.72 -1.51 7.34
N ILE A 148 0.17 -2.45 7.64
CA ILE A 148 0.15 -3.16 8.92
C ILE A 148 0.64 -2.17 9.98
N SER A 149 -0.23 -1.88 10.95
CA SER A 149 0.01 -0.93 12.03
C SER A 149 -0.47 -1.51 13.35
N GLY A 150 0.19 -1.17 14.45
CA GLY A 150 -0.15 -1.59 15.80
C GLY A 150 0.96 -1.24 16.78
N ASP A 151 0.59 -1.10 18.04
CA ASP A 151 1.56 -0.94 19.12
C ASP A 151 2.00 -2.34 19.60
N LEU A 152 3.22 -2.72 19.20
CA LEU A 152 3.79 -4.05 19.53
C LEU A 152 4.18 -4.18 21.02
N ASP A 153 4.17 -3.08 21.77
CA ASP A 153 4.50 -3.03 23.20
C ASP A 153 3.27 -2.79 24.07
N ALA A 154 2.08 -2.65 23.46
CA ALA A 154 0.83 -2.50 24.19
C ALA A 154 0.51 -3.74 25.05
N PRO A 155 -0.09 -3.56 26.24
CA PRO A 155 -0.44 -4.68 27.12
C PRO A 155 -1.37 -5.72 26.49
N ASP A 156 -2.21 -5.31 25.54
CA ASP A 156 -3.17 -6.15 24.81
C ASP A 156 -2.63 -6.70 23.48
N PHE A 157 -1.38 -6.40 23.13
CA PHE A 157 -0.78 -6.88 21.86
C PHE A 157 -0.88 -8.40 21.70
N GLY A 158 -0.80 -9.16 22.81
CA GLY A 158 -0.97 -10.62 22.76
C GLY A 158 -2.31 -11.07 22.18
N GLU A 159 -3.41 -10.36 22.48
CA GLU A 159 -4.74 -10.67 21.94
C GLU A 159 -4.83 -10.22 20.45
N VAL A 160 -4.34 -9.02 20.13
CA VAL A 160 -4.25 -8.55 18.75
C VAL A 160 -3.47 -9.54 17.87
N LEU A 161 -2.37 -10.08 18.39
CA LEU A 161 -1.55 -11.06 17.68
C LEU A 161 -2.27 -12.40 17.46
N LYS A 162 -3.10 -12.84 18.40
CA LYS A 162 -3.94 -14.04 18.23
C LYS A 162 -4.89 -13.84 17.05
N ASP A 163 -5.63 -12.76 17.03
CA ASP A 163 -6.56 -12.44 15.93
C ASP A 163 -5.82 -12.32 14.60
N TRP A 164 -4.67 -11.64 14.59
CA TRP A 164 -3.84 -11.53 13.39
C TRP A 164 -3.31 -12.88 12.91
N SER A 165 -3.01 -13.79 13.83
CA SER A 165 -2.58 -15.14 13.49
C SER A 165 -3.66 -15.92 12.77
N GLU A 166 -4.95 -15.76 13.12
CA GLU A 166 -6.06 -16.37 12.37
C GLU A 166 -6.11 -15.86 10.91
N VAL A 167 -5.89 -14.57 10.71
CA VAL A 167 -5.77 -13.99 9.34
C VAL A 167 -4.59 -14.62 8.58
N GLN A 168 -3.43 -14.81 9.23
CA GLN A 168 -2.27 -15.45 8.59
C GLN A 168 -2.50 -16.94 8.27
N LYS A 169 -3.24 -17.66 9.11
CA LYS A 169 -3.64 -19.07 8.85
C LYS A 169 -4.45 -19.18 7.56
N LEU A 170 -5.36 -18.24 7.30
CA LEU A 170 -6.10 -18.20 6.03
C LEU A 170 -5.16 -18.08 4.82
N ARG A 171 -4.03 -17.41 4.96
CA ARG A 171 -2.99 -17.30 3.91
C ARG A 171 -2.10 -18.53 3.80
N GLY A 172 -2.28 -19.51 4.67
CA GLY A 172 -1.50 -20.75 4.69
C GLY A 172 -0.25 -20.68 5.57
N ALA A 173 -0.24 -19.81 6.60
CA ALA A 173 0.85 -19.76 7.56
C ALA A 173 0.98 -21.09 8.31
N THR A 174 2.23 -21.58 8.44
CA THR A 174 2.55 -22.77 9.22
C THR A 174 2.67 -22.44 10.72
N PRO A 175 2.59 -23.41 11.63
CA PRO A 175 2.83 -23.19 13.06
C PRO A 175 4.15 -22.48 13.34
N GLU A 176 5.22 -22.84 12.62
CA GLU A 176 6.55 -22.25 12.76
C GLU A 176 6.55 -20.77 12.32
N SER A 177 5.89 -20.45 11.18
CA SER A 177 5.77 -19.09 10.70
C SER A 177 4.92 -18.21 11.63
N LEU A 178 3.87 -18.79 12.24
CA LEU A 178 3.06 -18.09 13.24
C LEU A 178 3.85 -17.81 14.53
N ALA A 179 4.63 -18.78 15.01
CA ALA A 179 5.51 -18.57 16.16
C ALA A 179 6.58 -17.49 15.92
N ALA A 180 7.02 -17.32 14.67
CA ALA A 180 7.99 -16.30 14.29
C ALA A 180 7.37 -14.91 14.05
N LEU A 181 6.04 -14.76 13.99
CA LEU A 181 5.36 -13.51 13.68
C LEU A 181 5.82 -12.33 14.56
N PRO A 182 5.86 -12.43 15.91
CA PRO A 182 6.26 -11.30 16.76
C PRO A 182 7.67 -10.79 16.43
N THR A 183 8.62 -11.71 16.27
CA THR A 183 10.00 -11.39 15.90
C THR A 183 10.07 -10.76 14.50
N MET A 184 9.37 -11.35 13.54
CA MET A 184 9.32 -10.84 12.18
C MET A 184 8.75 -9.41 12.13
N MET A 185 7.69 -9.13 12.90
CA MET A 185 7.08 -7.80 12.96
C MET A 185 8.00 -6.75 13.60
N ARG A 186 8.85 -7.16 14.57
CA ARG A 186 9.82 -6.25 15.21
C ARG A 186 11.08 -6.04 14.36
N ASP A 187 11.61 -7.11 13.77
CA ASP A 187 12.96 -7.12 13.21
C ASP A 187 12.96 -6.91 11.68
N LYS A 188 11.87 -7.29 11.00
CA LYS A 188 11.79 -7.26 9.53
C LYS A 188 10.82 -6.23 8.99
N LEU A 189 9.78 -5.90 9.77
CA LEU A 189 8.80 -4.88 9.41
C LEU A 189 8.96 -3.67 10.33
N ALA A 190 8.73 -2.49 9.80
CA ALA A 190 8.67 -1.27 10.60
C ALA A 190 7.20 -1.00 10.97
N VAL A 191 6.60 -1.91 11.76
CA VAL A 191 5.24 -1.73 12.27
C VAL A 191 5.25 -0.58 13.28
N LEU A 192 4.39 0.40 13.07
CA LEU A 192 4.24 1.60 13.91
C LEU A 192 2.87 1.62 14.57
N PRO A 193 2.74 2.17 15.78
CA PRO A 193 1.44 2.53 16.35
C PRO A 193 0.65 3.44 15.40
N PRO A 194 -0.69 3.30 15.31
CA PRO A 194 -1.52 4.12 14.42
C PRO A 194 -1.31 5.63 14.59
N GLN A 195 -1.13 6.09 15.81
CA GLN A 195 -0.91 7.51 16.13
C GLN A 195 0.43 8.02 15.59
N GLU A 196 1.46 7.16 15.56
CA GLU A 196 2.77 7.52 15.02
C GLU A 196 2.71 7.63 13.49
N THR A 197 2.02 6.69 12.81
CA THR A 197 1.77 6.79 11.38
C THR A 197 0.99 8.06 11.03
N GLU A 198 -0.06 8.39 11.79
CA GLU A 198 -0.82 9.62 11.58
C GLU A 198 0.04 10.89 11.77
N ALA A 199 0.91 10.90 12.78
CA ALA A 199 1.85 12.01 13.01
C ALA A 199 2.82 12.18 11.83
N LEU A 200 3.36 11.08 11.29
CA LEU A 200 4.24 11.11 10.12
C LEU A 200 3.52 11.62 8.87
N LEU A 201 2.29 11.19 8.63
CA LEU A 201 1.46 11.69 7.53
C LEU A 201 1.20 13.20 7.66
N ARG A 202 0.94 13.69 8.87
CA ARG A 202 0.79 15.13 9.12
C ARG A 202 2.09 15.90 8.87
N GLN A 203 3.21 15.37 9.35
CA GLN A 203 4.53 15.96 9.14
C GLN A 203 4.98 15.93 7.66
N SER A 204 4.44 15.03 6.86
CA SER A 204 4.74 14.96 5.42
C SER A 204 4.05 16.06 4.59
N GLY A 205 3.17 16.86 5.18
CA GLY A 205 2.47 17.96 4.51
C GLY A 205 1.00 17.69 4.18
N LEU A 206 0.39 16.65 4.80
CA LEU A 206 -1.06 16.45 4.71
C LEU A 206 -1.78 17.32 5.75
N ALA A 207 -2.82 18.03 5.32
CA ALA A 207 -3.55 18.97 6.16
C ALA A 207 -4.25 18.29 7.36
N MET A 208 -5.00 17.22 7.13
CA MET A 208 -5.72 16.46 8.15
C MET A 208 -5.75 14.98 7.74
N PRO A 209 -4.78 14.17 8.18
CA PRO A 209 -4.88 12.72 7.99
C PRO A 209 -6.09 12.17 8.73
N ILE A 210 -6.94 11.44 8.02
CA ILE A 210 -8.15 10.80 8.54
C ILE A 210 -7.94 9.29 8.52
N HIS A 211 -8.07 8.65 9.67
CA HIS A 211 -8.11 7.20 9.79
C HIS A 211 -9.49 6.71 9.35
N PHE A 212 -9.58 6.04 8.19
CA PHE A 212 -10.85 5.66 7.58
C PHE A 212 -11.17 4.18 7.66
N MET A 213 -10.17 3.34 7.96
CA MET A 213 -10.34 1.89 7.97
C MET A 213 -9.43 1.24 9.00
N GLN A 214 -9.97 0.25 9.70
CA GLN A 214 -9.21 -0.77 10.42
C GLN A 214 -9.81 -2.14 10.15
N SER A 215 -8.96 -3.11 9.79
CA SER A 215 -9.32 -4.52 9.67
C SER A 215 -8.18 -5.35 10.30
N PHE A 216 -8.38 -5.82 11.52
CA PHE A 216 -7.31 -6.39 12.35
C PHE A 216 -6.14 -5.41 12.47
N MET A 217 -4.94 -5.81 12.02
CA MET A 217 -3.76 -4.95 12.01
C MET A 217 -3.60 -4.14 10.71
N ILE A 218 -4.53 -4.22 9.77
CA ILE A 218 -4.51 -3.37 8.58
C ILE A 218 -5.25 -2.08 8.90
N HIS A 219 -4.55 -0.97 8.85
CA HIS A 219 -5.09 0.37 9.07
C HIS A 219 -4.96 1.21 7.80
N GLY A 220 -5.93 2.10 7.57
CA GLY A 220 -5.95 2.99 6.41
C GLY A 220 -6.14 4.45 6.78
N TRP A 221 -5.35 5.32 6.18
CA TRP A 221 -5.44 6.78 6.31
C TRP A 221 -5.49 7.45 4.94
N HIS A 222 -6.19 8.56 4.89
CA HIS A 222 -6.10 9.46 3.75
C HIS A 222 -6.00 10.91 4.20
N GLY A 223 -5.48 11.76 3.32
CA GLY A 223 -5.41 13.21 3.54
C GLY A 223 -5.15 13.93 2.24
N ARG A 224 -5.35 15.26 2.27
CA ARG A 224 -5.04 16.12 1.14
C ARG A 224 -3.74 16.87 1.38
N LYS A 225 -2.97 17.04 0.30
CA LYS A 225 -1.83 17.96 0.31
C LYS A 225 -2.32 19.36 0.68
N ALA A 226 -1.67 19.97 1.69
CA ALA A 226 -1.96 21.33 2.14
C ALA A 226 -1.68 22.39 1.06
#